data_d539da577567b68a35c22ed283e5d4c1
#
_entry.id   d539da577567b68a35c22ed283e5d4c1
#
_cell.length_a   1.000
_cell.length_b   1.000
_cell.length_c   1.000
_cell.angle_alpha   90.00
_cell.angle_beta   90.00
_cell.angle_gamma   90.00
#
_symmetry.space_group_name_H-M   'P 1'
#
loop_
_entity.id
_entity.type
_entity.pdbx_description
1 polymer ?
#
loop_
_entity_poly.entity_id
_entity_poly.type
_entity_poly.pdbx_seq_one_letter_code
_entity_poly.pdbx_strand_id
1 'polypeptide(L)'
;SPNHFSSTMKPMTIISLKHQLSQFFSPDFMTRTARRSGFLKRERTIEPQALVLSLIAALSKGNCHAIADLHRQFNGMSLSEKQSVAYKPFHNQLRKPAFAQLMQQLTEFAIAQFVRTLKAKLPTKLDCFDDILLQDGSSFRVHDGLAEVFPSRFPTHPAAIECHMTLSLKHQMPKTMTITADTASERAYLPKTELIRNQLLLADAGYVDFNYFSQLSEHGGSFIVRGGKNLNP
;
A
#
# COMPACT_ATOMS: atom_id res chain seq x y z
N SER A 1 -9.17 -4.86 -42.88
CA SER A 1 -7.88 -4.36 -42.43
C SER A 1 -7.85 -4.36 -40.90
N PRO A 2 -6.98 -5.14 -40.24
CA PRO A 2 -6.87 -5.14 -38.79
C PRO A 2 -5.97 -3.96 -38.34
N ASN A 3 -6.56 -3.02 -37.61
CA ASN A 3 -5.82 -1.95 -36.97
C ASN A 3 -4.99 -2.53 -35.81
N HIS A 4 -3.69 -2.56 -36.00
CA HIS A 4 -2.68 -2.78 -34.99
C HIS A 4 -2.74 -1.65 -33.95
N PHE A 5 -3.31 -1.91 -32.78
CA PHE A 5 -3.05 -1.12 -31.58
C PHE A 5 -1.72 -1.57 -30.97
N SER A 6 -0.62 -1.08 -31.53
CA SER A 6 0.68 -1.11 -30.85
C SER A 6 0.82 0.12 -29.98
N SER A 7 0.25 0.08 -28.79
CA SER A 7 0.60 1.03 -27.74
C SER A 7 1.88 0.55 -27.05
N THR A 8 3.02 0.97 -27.58
CA THR A 8 4.32 0.81 -26.90
C THR A 8 4.31 1.67 -25.65
N MET A 9 3.95 1.07 -24.53
CA MET A 9 4.34 1.58 -23.21
C MET A 9 5.87 1.67 -23.24
N LYS A 10 6.42 2.91 -23.20
CA LYS A 10 7.86 3.07 -22.94
C LYS A 10 8.12 2.44 -21.57
N PRO A 11 8.93 1.38 -21.50
CA PRO A 11 9.26 0.80 -20.22
C PRO A 11 9.88 1.88 -19.35
N MET A 12 9.44 1.95 -18.09
CA MET A 12 10.08 2.80 -17.09
C MET A 12 11.56 2.41 -17.07
N THR A 13 12.43 3.30 -17.48
CA THR A 13 13.87 3.00 -17.53
C THR A 13 14.34 2.79 -16.08
N ILE A 14 15.24 1.82 -15.87
CA ILE A 14 15.88 1.56 -14.56
C ILE A 14 16.48 2.83 -13.98
N ILE A 15 16.97 3.73 -14.83
CA ILE A 15 17.50 5.05 -14.46
C ILE A 15 16.40 5.94 -13.83
N SER A 16 15.20 5.97 -14.41
CA SER A 16 14.08 6.76 -13.85
C SER A 16 13.62 6.22 -12.51
N LEU A 17 13.52 4.89 -12.37
CA LEU A 17 13.18 4.25 -11.10
C LEU A 17 14.24 4.53 -10.03
N LYS A 18 15.52 4.37 -10.37
CA LYS A 18 16.63 4.65 -9.45
C LYS A 18 16.61 6.10 -8.97
N HIS A 19 16.34 7.06 -9.84
CA HIS A 19 16.24 8.47 -9.47
C HIS A 19 15.08 8.73 -8.50
N GLN A 20 13.90 8.19 -8.77
CA GLN A 20 12.74 8.34 -7.91
C GLN A 20 12.95 7.70 -6.53
N LEU A 21 13.55 6.50 -6.49
CA LEU A 21 13.91 5.85 -5.23
C LEU A 21 14.95 6.66 -4.44
N SER A 22 15.93 7.25 -5.12
CA SER A 22 16.94 8.11 -4.48
C SER A 22 16.31 9.36 -3.85
N GLN A 23 15.35 9.98 -4.52
CA GLN A 23 14.60 11.11 -3.94
C GLN A 23 13.73 10.70 -2.77
N PHE A 24 12.99 9.59 -2.91
CA PHE A 24 12.13 9.03 -1.86
C PHE A 24 12.92 8.66 -0.60
N PHE A 25 14.10 8.07 -0.78
CA PHE A 25 14.97 7.68 0.33
C PHE A 25 15.98 8.75 0.72
N SER A 26 15.84 10.00 0.27
CA SER A 26 16.77 11.05 0.67
C SER A 26 16.67 11.37 2.17
N PRO A 27 17.78 11.68 2.85
CA PRO A 27 17.78 12.04 4.27
C PRO A 27 16.82 13.19 4.59
N ASP A 28 16.79 14.20 3.71
CA ASP A 28 15.94 15.39 3.87
C ASP A 28 14.45 15.06 3.80
N PHE A 29 14.04 14.24 2.83
CA PHE A 29 12.65 13.83 2.71
C PHE A 29 12.21 13.00 3.91
N MET A 30 13.04 12.02 4.31
CA MET A 30 12.77 11.17 5.48
C MET A 30 12.68 11.98 6.77
N THR A 31 13.60 12.91 6.98
CA THR A 31 13.61 13.78 8.15
C THR A 31 12.37 14.68 8.21
N ARG A 32 12.00 15.32 7.09
CA ARG A 32 10.77 16.14 7.02
C ARG A 32 9.51 15.33 7.30
N THR A 33 9.40 14.14 6.72
CA THR A 33 8.25 13.26 6.94
C THR A 33 8.19 12.78 8.39
N ALA A 34 9.34 12.42 8.99
CA ALA A 34 9.42 12.02 10.37
C ALA A 34 9.09 13.15 11.37
N ARG A 35 9.41 14.40 11.04
CA ARG A 35 8.98 15.57 11.82
C ARG A 35 7.48 15.79 11.70
N ARG A 36 6.92 15.73 10.48
CA ARG A 36 5.49 15.91 10.22
C ARG A 36 4.63 14.86 10.91
N SER A 37 5.07 13.60 10.95
CA SER A 37 4.39 12.51 11.67
C SER A 37 4.53 12.60 13.20
N GLY A 38 5.35 13.51 13.72
CA GLY A 38 5.69 13.60 15.15
C GLY A 38 6.66 12.51 15.64
N PHE A 39 7.19 11.67 14.75
CA PHE A 39 8.16 10.63 15.09
C PHE A 39 9.50 11.23 15.53
N LEU A 40 9.97 12.25 14.82
CA LEU A 40 11.22 12.96 15.10
C LEU A 40 10.92 14.33 15.73
N LYS A 41 10.98 14.43 17.05
CA LYS A 41 10.84 15.71 17.79
C LYS A 41 12.19 16.40 18.05
N ARG A 42 13.26 15.63 18.14
CA ARG A 42 14.65 16.10 18.37
C ARG A 42 15.60 15.17 17.63
N GLU A 43 16.75 15.68 17.23
CA GLU A 43 17.80 14.84 16.66
C GLU A 43 18.24 13.77 17.67
N ARG A 44 18.32 12.54 17.21
CA ARG A 44 18.65 11.36 18.02
C ARG A 44 19.53 10.41 17.20
N THR A 45 20.14 9.46 17.90
CA THR A 45 21.00 8.42 17.32
C THR A 45 20.29 7.56 16.27
N ILE A 46 18.95 7.39 16.37
CA ILE A 46 18.16 6.65 15.38
C ILE A 46 17.67 7.63 14.32
N GLU A 47 18.35 7.62 13.19
CA GLU A 47 18.01 8.42 12.02
C GLU A 47 16.83 7.78 11.27
N PRO A 48 15.79 8.55 10.86
CA PRO A 48 14.62 8.02 10.19
C PRO A 48 14.93 7.26 8.89
N GLN A 49 15.88 7.76 8.09
CA GLN A 49 16.30 7.10 6.85
C GLN A 49 16.91 5.72 7.12
N ALA A 50 17.89 5.66 8.05
CA ALA A 50 18.56 4.41 8.41
C ALA A 50 17.56 3.39 8.98
N LEU A 51 16.61 3.85 9.80
CA LEU A 51 15.55 3.00 10.35
C LEU A 51 14.68 2.42 9.24
N VAL A 52 14.13 3.24 8.35
CA VAL A 52 13.22 2.79 7.30
C VAL A 52 13.94 1.85 6.32
N LEU A 53 15.16 2.20 5.88
CA LEU A 53 15.94 1.35 4.98
C LEU A 53 16.30 0.00 5.61
N SER A 54 16.64 -0.02 6.91
CA SER A 54 16.94 -1.27 7.61
C SER A 54 15.72 -2.19 7.72
N LEU A 55 14.53 -1.62 7.95
CA LEU A 55 13.27 -2.37 7.97
C LEU A 55 12.95 -2.97 6.61
N ILE A 56 13.04 -2.17 5.54
CA ILE A 56 12.81 -2.65 4.18
C ILE A 56 13.80 -3.76 3.84
N ALA A 57 15.08 -3.59 4.13
CA ALA A 57 16.11 -4.57 3.85
C ALA A 57 15.94 -5.88 4.65
N ALA A 58 15.50 -5.79 5.91
CA ALA A 58 15.23 -6.96 6.73
C ALA A 58 14.01 -7.74 6.24
N LEU A 59 12.91 -7.03 5.93
CA LEU A 59 11.65 -7.65 5.53
C LEU A 59 11.73 -8.21 4.10
N SER A 60 12.45 -7.55 3.18
CA SER A 60 12.60 -8.00 1.79
C SER A 60 13.35 -9.33 1.65
N LYS A 61 14.21 -9.67 2.60
CA LYS A 61 14.98 -10.93 2.60
C LYS A 61 14.19 -12.15 3.10
N GLY A 62 13.00 -11.95 3.66
CA GLY A 62 12.17 -13.04 4.21
C GLY A 62 12.71 -13.70 5.48
N ASN A 63 13.85 -13.24 6.01
CA ASN A 63 14.54 -13.85 7.16
C ASN A 63 14.32 -13.09 8.47
N CYS A 64 13.29 -12.23 8.51
CA CYS A 64 12.98 -11.43 9.69
C CYS A 64 11.87 -12.14 10.50
N HIS A 65 12.24 -12.78 11.60
CA HIS A 65 11.33 -13.53 12.45
C HIS A 65 11.06 -12.84 13.79
N ALA A 66 11.89 -11.85 14.16
CA ALA A 66 11.78 -11.14 15.43
C ALA A 66 12.25 -9.69 15.31
N ILE A 67 11.82 -8.84 16.24
CA ILE A 67 12.30 -7.44 16.33
C ILE A 67 13.83 -7.39 16.54
N ALA A 68 14.41 -8.42 17.15
CA ALA A 68 15.85 -8.54 17.29
C ALA A 68 16.59 -8.64 15.94
N ASP A 69 15.95 -9.22 14.93
CA ASP A 69 16.51 -9.30 13.56
C ASP A 69 16.53 -7.92 12.91
N LEU A 70 15.45 -7.16 13.07
CA LEU A 70 15.37 -5.76 12.64
C LEU A 70 16.45 -4.90 13.31
N HIS A 71 16.65 -5.10 14.61
CA HIS A 71 17.66 -4.38 15.37
C HIS A 71 19.08 -4.70 14.89
N ARG A 72 19.40 -5.99 14.65
CA ARG A 72 20.69 -6.41 14.07
C ARG A 72 20.91 -5.79 12.69
N GLN A 73 19.88 -5.82 11.84
CA GLN A 73 19.95 -5.22 10.51
C GLN A 73 20.17 -3.70 10.58
N PHE A 74 19.48 -3.02 11.50
CA PHE A 74 19.67 -1.58 11.72
C PHE A 74 21.09 -1.24 12.11
N ASN A 75 21.64 -1.92 13.11
CA ASN A 75 23.02 -1.68 13.57
C ASN A 75 24.07 -2.06 12.50
N GLY A 76 23.80 -3.09 11.68
CA GLY A 76 24.67 -3.50 10.58
C GLY A 76 24.65 -2.54 9.36
N MET A 77 23.58 -1.76 9.19
CA MET A 77 23.46 -0.77 8.11
C MET A 77 23.89 0.64 8.54
N SER A 78 24.17 0.87 9.82
CA SER A 78 24.65 2.16 10.32
C SER A 78 26.01 2.46 9.68
N LEU A 79 26.02 3.33 8.69
CA LEU A 79 27.21 3.72 7.89
C LEU A 79 28.16 4.64 8.67
N SER A 80 27.78 5.09 9.85
CA SER A 80 28.63 5.89 10.70
C SER A 80 29.25 4.99 11.77
N GLU A 81 30.54 5.14 12.04
CA GLU A 81 31.26 4.57 13.20
C GLU A 81 30.64 4.98 14.54
N LYS A 82 29.51 5.68 14.52
CA LYS A 82 28.72 6.10 15.67
C LYS A 82 28.02 4.90 16.27
N GLN A 83 28.27 4.71 17.55
CA GLN A 83 27.77 3.76 18.53
C GLN A 83 26.51 2.97 18.09
N SER A 84 26.59 1.65 18.14
CA SER A 84 25.41 0.79 18.00
C SER A 84 24.30 1.19 18.96
N VAL A 85 23.08 1.20 18.49
CA VAL A 85 21.91 1.50 19.32
C VAL A 85 21.56 0.23 20.11
N ALA A 86 21.36 0.36 21.42
CA ALA A 86 20.91 -0.74 22.26
C ALA A 86 19.48 -1.19 21.86
N TYR A 87 19.14 -2.46 22.12
CA TYR A 87 17.85 -3.05 21.74
C TYR A 87 16.64 -2.28 22.34
N LYS A 88 16.67 -1.94 23.62
CA LYS A 88 15.55 -1.29 24.30
C LYS A 88 15.18 0.09 23.70
N PRO A 89 16.12 1.01 23.46
CA PRO A 89 15.84 2.25 22.73
C PRO A 89 15.28 2.02 21.32
N PHE A 90 15.82 1.05 20.56
CA PHE A 90 15.33 0.70 19.25
C PHE A 90 13.87 0.20 19.29
N HIS A 91 13.60 -0.79 20.13
CA HIS A 91 12.26 -1.34 20.33
C HIS A 91 11.24 -0.26 20.75
N ASN A 92 11.63 0.65 21.65
CA ASN A 92 10.77 1.75 22.08
C ASN A 92 10.43 2.73 20.94
N GLN A 93 11.29 2.90 19.94
CA GLN A 93 10.95 3.72 18.77
C GLN A 93 9.86 3.06 17.91
N LEU A 94 9.94 1.75 17.69
CA LEU A 94 8.96 1.02 16.89
C LEU A 94 7.55 0.99 17.53
N ARG A 95 7.49 1.05 18.86
CA ARG A 95 6.21 1.06 19.62
C ARG A 95 5.48 2.41 19.63
N LYS A 96 6.09 3.48 19.15
CA LYS A 96 5.44 4.80 19.17
C LYS A 96 4.31 4.86 18.15
N PRO A 97 3.13 5.39 18.51
CA PRO A 97 2.08 5.66 17.51
C PRO A 97 2.58 6.52 16.33
N ALA A 98 3.48 7.47 16.61
CA ALA A 98 4.10 8.30 15.59
C ALA A 98 4.97 7.53 14.59
N PHE A 99 5.46 6.32 14.94
CA PHE A 99 6.14 5.43 14.00
C PHE A 99 5.15 4.85 12.97
N ALA A 100 3.98 4.39 13.42
CA ALA A 100 2.93 3.93 12.51
C ALA A 100 2.49 5.06 11.57
N GLN A 101 2.32 6.29 12.07
CA GLN A 101 1.99 7.47 11.25
C GLN A 101 3.10 7.80 10.24
N LEU A 102 4.37 7.67 10.62
CA LEU A 102 5.50 7.81 9.70
C LEU A 102 5.41 6.80 8.56
N MET A 103 5.24 5.52 8.90
CA MET A 103 5.16 4.44 7.91
C MET A 103 3.95 4.62 6.99
N GLN A 104 2.79 5.01 7.52
CA GLN A 104 1.60 5.32 6.72
C GLN A 104 1.88 6.44 5.71
N GLN A 105 2.42 7.58 6.15
CA GLN A 105 2.72 8.71 5.26
C GLN A 105 3.74 8.34 4.17
N LEU A 106 4.75 7.53 4.50
CA LEU A 106 5.72 7.04 3.52
C LEU A 106 5.06 6.09 2.51
N THR A 107 4.19 5.21 2.96
CA THR A 107 3.44 4.29 2.08
C THR A 107 2.51 5.04 1.14
N GLU A 108 1.72 5.99 1.65
CA GLU A 108 0.84 6.85 0.84
C GLU A 108 1.63 7.61 -0.24
N PHE A 109 2.77 8.19 0.15
CA PHE A 109 3.64 8.88 -0.80
C PHE A 109 4.22 7.92 -1.85
N ALA A 110 4.71 6.75 -1.45
CA ALA A 110 5.25 5.75 -2.36
C ALA A 110 4.20 5.29 -3.38
N ILE A 111 2.97 5.00 -2.94
CA ILE A 111 1.86 4.62 -3.81
C ILE A 111 1.53 5.76 -4.78
N ALA A 112 1.42 7.01 -4.28
CA ALA A 112 1.15 8.15 -5.14
C ALA A 112 2.23 8.36 -6.22
N GLN A 113 3.51 8.18 -5.88
CA GLN A 113 4.61 8.24 -6.85
C GLN A 113 4.53 7.08 -7.86
N PHE A 114 4.27 5.88 -7.40
CA PHE A 114 4.13 4.70 -8.25
C PHE A 114 2.99 4.89 -9.26
N VAL A 115 1.81 5.31 -8.81
CA VAL A 115 0.63 5.56 -9.68
C VAL A 115 0.93 6.67 -10.70
N ARG A 116 1.65 7.74 -10.30
CA ARG A 116 2.09 8.81 -11.23
C ARG A 116 3.02 8.29 -12.33
N THR A 117 3.84 7.29 -12.05
CA THR A 117 4.76 6.70 -13.04
C THR A 117 4.06 5.76 -13.99
N LEU A 118 2.95 5.18 -13.57
CA LEU A 118 2.11 4.32 -14.41
C LEU A 118 1.41 5.06 -15.55
N LYS A 119 1.66 6.36 -15.80
CA LYS A 119 1.08 7.23 -16.85
C LYS A 119 0.58 6.45 -18.07
N ALA A 120 -0.33 5.51 -17.86
CA ALA A 120 -1.17 5.02 -18.93
C ALA A 120 -2.08 6.19 -19.30
N LYS A 121 -1.98 6.69 -20.52
CA LYS A 121 -3.03 7.53 -21.07
C LYS A 121 -4.29 6.69 -21.02
N LEU A 122 -5.17 7.01 -20.10
CA LEU A 122 -6.48 6.36 -20.06
C LEU A 122 -7.11 6.54 -21.45
N PRO A 123 -7.75 5.51 -21.98
CA PRO A 123 -8.47 5.64 -23.24
C PRO A 123 -9.48 6.79 -23.16
N THR A 124 -9.60 7.60 -24.22
CA THR A 124 -10.54 8.75 -24.29
C THR A 124 -11.98 8.36 -23.98
N LYS A 125 -12.35 7.09 -24.24
CA LYS A 125 -13.67 6.53 -23.87
C LYS A 125 -13.97 6.58 -22.37
N LEU A 126 -12.93 6.68 -21.52
CA LEU A 126 -13.05 6.76 -20.07
C LEU A 126 -13.09 8.20 -19.55
N ASP A 127 -13.00 9.20 -20.44
CA ASP A 127 -13.05 10.61 -20.05
C ASP A 127 -14.44 11.05 -19.57
N CYS A 128 -15.49 10.28 -19.92
CA CYS A 128 -16.85 10.52 -19.44
C CYS A 128 -17.03 10.31 -17.92
N PHE A 129 -16.13 9.60 -17.24
CA PHE A 129 -16.19 9.41 -15.81
C PHE A 129 -15.38 10.50 -15.09
N ASP A 130 -15.87 10.98 -13.94
CA ASP A 130 -15.13 11.94 -13.11
C ASP A 130 -13.88 11.31 -12.49
N ASP A 131 -13.95 10.02 -12.13
CA ASP A 131 -12.82 9.23 -11.64
C ASP A 131 -12.98 7.76 -12.02
N ILE A 132 -11.86 7.03 -11.96
CA ILE A 132 -11.82 5.58 -12.12
C ILE A 132 -11.18 5.02 -10.86
N LEU A 133 -11.96 4.25 -10.12
CA LEU A 133 -11.55 3.64 -8.87
C LEU A 133 -11.15 2.19 -9.10
N LEU A 134 -9.94 1.84 -8.69
CA LEU A 134 -9.48 0.47 -8.64
C LEU A 134 -9.57 -0.03 -7.20
N GLN A 135 -10.40 -1.04 -6.96
CA GLN A 135 -10.56 -1.71 -5.67
C GLN A 135 -9.85 -3.05 -5.68
N ASP A 136 -8.95 -3.25 -4.74
CA ASP A 136 -8.21 -4.50 -4.59
C ASP A 136 -7.91 -4.80 -3.12
N GLY A 137 -7.72 -6.09 -2.82
CA GLY A 137 -7.30 -6.61 -1.52
C GLY A 137 -6.02 -7.44 -1.65
N SER A 138 -5.11 -7.28 -0.70
CA SER A 138 -3.87 -8.07 -0.65
C SER A 138 -3.67 -8.65 0.73
N SER A 139 -3.53 -9.97 0.81
CA SER A 139 -3.30 -10.69 2.06
C SER A 139 -1.83 -10.86 2.36
N PHE A 140 -1.46 -10.68 3.62
CA PHE A 140 -0.10 -10.84 4.11
C PHE A 140 -0.09 -11.68 5.37
N ARG A 141 0.74 -12.73 5.39
CA ARG A 141 1.01 -13.47 6.63
C ARG A 141 1.68 -12.55 7.65
N VAL A 142 1.23 -12.65 8.91
CA VAL A 142 1.85 -11.99 10.07
C VAL A 142 2.30 -13.03 11.09
N HIS A 143 2.95 -12.58 12.17
CA HIS A 143 3.44 -13.48 13.21
C HIS A 143 2.28 -14.26 13.84
N ASP A 144 2.45 -15.58 14.03
CA ASP A 144 1.42 -16.51 14.49
C ASP A 144 0.82 -16.12 15.85
N GLY A 145 1.58 -15.44 16.71
CA GLY A 145 1.10 -14.88 17.98
C GLY A 145 0.04 -13.77 17.84
N LEU A 146 -0.28 -13.34 16.63
CA LEU A 146 -1.34 -12.37 16.36
C LEU A 146 -2.66 -13.03 15.90
N ALA A 147 -2.76 -14.36 15.95
CA ALA A 147 -3.91 -15.11 15.44
C ALA A 147 -5.24 -14.74 16.13
N GLU A 148 -5.23 -14.36 17.42
CA GLU A 148 -6.45 -13.90 18.13
C GLU A 148 -6.99 -12.57 17.58
N VAL A 149 -6.10 -11.70 17.08
CA VAL A 149 -6.47 -10.36 16.55
C VAL A 149 -6.65 -10.39 15.04
N PHE A 150 -5.83 -11.16 14.37
CA PHE A 150 -5.79 -11.27 12.92
C PHE A 150 -5.82 -12.75 12.47
N PRO A 151 -6.94 -13.46 12.65
CA PRO A 151 -7.07 -14.82 12.18
C PRO A 151 -6.94 -14.90 10.66
N SER A 152 -6.33 -15.99 10.17
CA SER A 152 -6.16 -16.25 8.74
C SER A 152 -7.25 -17.18 8.20
N ARG A 153 -7.65 -16.96 6.95
CA ARG A 153 -8.48 -17.90 6.19
C ARG A 153 -7.69 -19.09 5.63
N PHE A 154 -6.38 -19.02 5.66
CA PHE A 154 -5.51 -20.08 5.12
C PHE A 154 -5.07 -21.06 6.19
N PRO A 155 -5.25 -22.39 5.99
CA PRO A 155 -4.88 -23.40 6.99
C PRO A 155 -3.37 -23.51 7.21
N THR A 156 -2.55 -22.98 6.29
CA THR A 156 -1.08 -23.08 6.34
C THR A 156 -0.43 -22.13 7.35
N HIS A 157 -1.18 -21.13 7.84
CA HIS A 157 -0.69 -20.16 8.83
C HIS A 157 -1.86 -19.58 9.62
N PRO A 158 -1.73 -19.45 10.95
CA PRO A 158 -2.86 -19.08 11.80
C PRO A 158 -3.19 -17.58 11.77
N ALA A 159 -2.25 -16.72 11.34
CA ALA A 159 -2.41 -15.28 11.38
C ALA A 159 -2.08 -14.62 10.04
N ALA A 160 -3.00 -13.78 9.55
CA ALA A 160 -2.80 -12.96 8.37
C ALA A 160 -3.65 -11.68 8.44
N ILE A 161 -3.16 -10.63 7.79
CA ILE A 161 -3.90 -9.39 7.56
C ILE A 161 -4.27 -9.28 6.09
N GLU A 162 -5.37 -8.60 5.82
CA GLU A 162 -5.75 -8.15 4.49
C GLU A 162 -5.71 -6.63 4.42
N CYS A 163 -5.08 -6.10 3.39
CA CYS A 163 -5.02 -4.68 3.09
C CYS A 163 -5.99 -4.39 1.95
N HIS A 164 -7.13 -3.78 2.27
CA HIS A 164 -8.11 -3.32 1.29
C HIS A 164 -7.74 -1.93 0.83
N MET A 165 -7.64 -1.71 -0.48
CA MET A 165 -7.20 -0.44 -1.04
C MET A 165 -8.11 0.00 -2.19
N THR A 166 -8.51 1.26 -2.17
CA THR A 166 -9.15 1.93 -3.30
C THR A 166 -8.19 2.97 -3.86
N LEU A 167 -7.84 2.84 -5.13
CA LEU A 167 -6.97 3.78 -5.85
C LEU A 167 -7.78 4.61 -6.84
N SER A 168 -7.54 5.91 -6.89
CA SER A 168 -8.00 6.78 -7.97
C SER A 168 -6.99 6.78 -9.10
N LEU A 169 -7.40 6.37 -10.29
CA LEU A 169 -6.53 6.38 -11.46
C LEU A 169 -6.40 7.76 -12.10
N LYS A 170 -7.47 8.58 -12.06
CA LYS A 170 -7.41 9.96 -12.60
C LYS A 170 -6.61 10.90 -11.69
N HIS A 171 -6.81 10.81 -10.36
CA HIS A 171 -6.07 11.63 -9.41
C HIS A 171 -4.71 11.03 -9.02
N GLN A 172 -4.45 9.77 -9.42
CA GLN A 172 -3.18 9.08 -9.18
C GLN A 172 -2.80 9.03 -7.70
N MET A 173 -3.76 8.67 -6.85
CA MET A 173 -3.57 8.60 -5.41
C MET A 173 -4.46 7.53 -4.75
N PRO A 174 -4.06 6.98 -3.60
CA PRO A 174 -4.95 6.17 -2.80
C PRO A 174 -6.09 7.03 -2.25
N LYS A 175 -7.32 6.51 -2.32
CA LYS A 175 -8.51 7.08 -1.69
C LYS A 175 -8.69 6.54 -0.28
N THR A 176 -8.60 5.21 -0.16
CA THR A 176 -8.72 4.50 1.12
C THR A 176 -7.70 3.37 1.20
N MET A 177 -7.24 3.10 2.39
CA MET A 177 -6.46 1.92 2.74
C MET A 177 -6.89 1.45 4.13
N THR A 178 -7.35 0.21 4.23
CA THR A 178 -7.83 -0.38 5.49
C THR A 178 -7.17 -1.73 5.70
N ILE A 179 -6.68 -1.97 6.90
CA ILE A 179 -6.08 -3.25 7.29
C ILE A 179 -7.05 -3.98 8.21
N THR A 180 -7.32 -5.23 7.90
CA THR A 180 -8.24 -6.10 8.64
C THR A 180 -7.64 -7.47 8.89
N ALA A 181 -8.33 -8.33 9.63
CA ALA A 181 -8.06 -9.76 9.60
C ALA A 181 -8.36 -10.32 8.20
N ASP A 182 -7.57 -11.27 7.75
CA ASP A 182 -7.72 -11.94 6.44
C ASP A 182 -9.05 -12.70 6.29
N THR A 183 -9.74 -12.96 7.39
CA THR A 183 -11.09 -13.55 7.42
C THR A 183 -12.21 -12.54 7.19
N ALA A 184 -11.91 -11.24 7.11
CA ALA A 184 -12.91 -10.22 6.85
C ALA A 184 -13.45 -10.33 5.41
N SER A 185 -14.73 -9.96 5.21
CA SER A 185 -15.33 -9.97 3.89
C SER A 185 -14.82 -8.78 3.06
N GLU A 186 -14.21 -9.03 1.92
CA GLU A 186 -13.73 -8.00 0.98
C GLU A 186 -14.84 -7.01 0.59
N ARG A 187 -16.08 -7.50 0.45
CA ARG A 187 -17.25 -6.69 0.06
C ARG A 187 -17.59 -5.58 1.06
N ALA A 188 -17.27 -5.78 2.34
CA ALA A 188 -17.51 -4.77 3.38
C ALA A 188 -16.65 -3.51 3.22
N TYR A 189 -15.61 -3.59 2.40
CA TYR A 189 -14.65 -2.49 2.15
C TYR A 189 -14.81 -1.84 0.77
N LEU A 190 -15.88 -2.16 0.07
CA LEU A 190 -16.28 -1.41 -1.12
C LEU A 190 -16.57 0.05 -0.77
N PRO A 191 -16.27 1.02 -1.65
CA PRO A 191 -16.61 2.42 -1.43
C PRO A 191 -18.11 2.59 -1.26
N LYS A 192 -18.53 3.56 -0.44
CA LYS A 192 -19.95 3.89 -0.32
C LYS A 192 -20.52 4.36 -1.65
N THR A 193 -21.63 3.80 -2.08
CA THR A 193 -22.22 4.04 -3.42
C THR A 193 -22.57 5.50 -3.66
N GLU A 194 -22.95 6.23 -2.61
CA GLU A 194 -23.29 7.66 -2.69
C GLU A 194 -22.07 8.56 -3.00
N LEU A 195 -20.87 8.06 -2.71
CA LEU A 195 -19.62 8.82 -2.88
C LEU A 195 -18.98 8.63 -4.26
N ILE A 196 -19.49 7.70 -5.08
CA ILE A 196 -18.88 7.34 -6.38
C ILE A 196 -19.82 7.61 -7.55
N ARG A 197 -20.67 8.63 -7.43
CA ARG A 197 -21.51 9.10 -8.53
C ARG A 197 -20.65 9.54 -9.72
N ASN A 198 -21.07 9.19 -10.92
CA ASN A 198 -20.36 9.46 -12.17
C ASN A 198 -18.90 8.94 -12.21
N GLN A 199 -18.60 7.92 -11.40
CA GLN A 199 -17.29 7.27 -11.36
C GLN A 199 -17.41 5.81 -11.82
N LEU A 200 -16.29 5.25 -12.29
CA LEU A 200 -16.20 3.85 -12.69
C LEU A 200 -15.44 3.04 -11.63
N LEU A 201 -16.07 2.07 -11.03
CA LEU A 201 -15.45 1.12 -10.12
C LEU A 201 -14.92 -0.10 -10.89
N LEU A 202 -13.64 -0.39 -10.73
CA LEU A 202 -12.99 -1.60 -11.23
C LEU A 202 -12.63 -2.49 -10.04
N ALA A 203 -13.06 -3.75 -10.05
CA ALA A 203 -12.74 -4.70 -8.99
C ALA A 203 -12.62 -6.13 -9.54
N ASP A 204 -12.05 -7.03 -8.75
CA ASP A 204 -11.97 -8.44 -9.10
C ASP A 204 -13.24 -9.23 -8.69
N ALA A 205 -13.23 -10.56 -8.90
CA ALA A 205 -14.37 -11.42 -8.64
C ALA A 205 -14.74 -11.56 -7.15
N GLY A 206 -13.83 -11.30 -6.22
CA GLY A 206 -14.07 -11.32 -4.77
C GLY A 206 -15.07 -10.25 -4.32
N TYR A 207 -15.15 -9.17 -5.09
CA TYR A 207 -16.03 -8.03 -4.80
C TYR A 207 -17.42 -8.13 -5.44
N VAL A 208 -17.80 -9.25 -6.07
CA VAL A 208 -19.12 -9.41 -6.68
C VAL A 208 -20.20 -9.38 -5.61
N ASP A 209 -21.03 -8.33 -5.67
CA ASP A 209 -22.21 -8.11 -4.84
C ASP A 209 -23.30 -7.40 -5.65
N PHE A 210 -24.34 -8.14 -6.04
CA PHE A 210 -25.40 -7.63 -6.91
C PHE A 210 -26.23 -6.53 -6.23
N ASN A 211 -26.44 -6.62 -4.90
CA ASN A 211 -27.15 -5.57 -4.18
C ASN A 211 -26.36 -4.26 -4.18
N TYR A 212 -25.05 -4.37 -3.97
CA TYR A 212 -24.17 -3.21 -4.05
C TYR A 212 -24.16 -2.60 -5.46
N PHE A 213 -24.12 -3.42 -6.52
CA PHE A 213 -24.12 -2.94 -7.90
C PHE A 213 -25.44 -2.28 -8.28
N SER A 214 -26.59 -2.79 -7.80
CA SER A 214 -27.89 -2.13 -7.97
C SER A 214 -27.89 -0.74 -7.36
N GLN A 215 -27.52 -0.62 -6.08
CA GLN A 215 -27.41 0.66 -5.37
C GLN A 215 -26.42 1.62 -6.04
N LEU A 216 -25.28 1.10 -6.49
CA LEU A 216 -24.28 1.89 -7.21
C LEU A 216 -24.87 2.51 -8.48
N SER A 217 -25.60 1.72 -9.27
CA SER A 217 -26.26 2.19 -10.48
C SER A 217 -27.35 3.21 -10.19
N GLU A 218 -28.15 3.00 -9.14
CA GLU A 218 -29.18 3.94 -8.68
C GLU A 218 -28.57 5.30 -8.28
N HIS A 219 -27.38 5.29 -7.68
CA HIS A 219 -26.62 6.52 -7.33
C HIS A 219 -25.84 7.12 -8.53
N GLY A 220 -25.97 6.53 -9.72
CA GLY A 220 -25.34 7.02 -10.96
C GLY A 220 -23.83 6.68 -11.05
N GLY A 221 -23.36 5.68 -10.34
CA GLY A 221 -22.05 5.07 -10.53
C GLY A 221 -22.07 3.97 -11.61
N SER A 222 -20.89 3.59 -12.07
CA SER A 222 -20.69 2.49 -13.03
C SER A 222 -19.67 1.50 -12.49
N PHE A 223 -19.72 0.25 -12.94
CA PHE A 223 -18.76 -0.76 -12.51
C PHE A 223 -18.34 -1.69 -13.66
N ILE A 224 -17.13 -2.19 -13.57
CA ILE A 224 -16.62 -3.34 -14.30
C ILE A 224 -15.96 -4.26 -13.27
N VAL A 225 -16.52 -5.45 -13.11
CA VAL A 225 -16.03 -6.44 -12.16
C VAL A 225 -15.78 -7.75 -12.90
N ARG A 226 -14.67 -8.40 -12.59
CA ARG A 226 -14.36 -9.71 -13.16
C ARG A 226 -15.40 -10.72 -12.71
N GLY A 227 -16.07 -11.35 -13.66
CA GLY A 227 -17.00 -12.45 -13.39
C GLY A 227 -16.27 -13.74 -13.00
N GLY A 228 -16.80 -14.47 -12.03
CA GLY A 228 -16.40 -15.85 -11.77
C GLY A 228 -16.95 -16.80 -12.84
N LYS A 229 -16.40 -18.03 -12.94
CA LYS A 229 -16.83 -19.05 -13.92
C LYS A 229 -18.32 -19.41 -13.85
N ASN A 230 -18.97 -19.17 -12.72
CA ASN A 230 -20.38 -19.52 -12.44
C ASN A 230 -21.30 -18.29 -12.45
N LEU A 231 -20.83 -17.14 -12.87
CA LEU A 231 -21.67 -15.97 -13.06
C LEU A 231 -22.43 -16.13 -14.36
N ASN A 232 -23.73 -16.31 -14.23
CA ASN A 232 -24.67 -16.22 -15.35
C ASN A 232 -25.24 -14.80 -15.33
N PRO A 233 -24.85 -13.91 -16.27
CA PRO A 233 -25.34 -12.54 -16.32
C PRO A 233 -26.81 -12.45 -16.70
#